data_934cdc54c2849a75e32c742239007944
#
_entry.id   934cdc54c2849a75e32c742239007944
#
_cell.length_a   1.000
_cell.length_b   1.000
_cell.length_c   1.000
_cell.angle_alpha   90.00
_cell.angle_beta   90.00
_cell.angle_gamma   90.00
#
_symmetry.space_group_name_H-M   'P 1'
#
loop_
_entity.id
_entity.type
_entity.pdbx_description
1 polymer ?
#
loop_
_entity_poly.entity_id
_entity_poly.type
_entity_poly.pdbx_seq_one_letter_code
_entity_poly.pdbx_strand_id
1 'polypeptide(L)'
;MNDTTTSIIRDEPVPTPAADKVYGSDAIAAMLRALDLPYIALNPGASYRGLHDSIVNYLGNRTPQMILCLHDEHAVSIAQGYAKASDRMMAAALHSNVGLMHATMPIFNSWCDRTPVFIIGATGAWDAAKRRPWIEWI
;
A
#
# COMPACT_ATOMS: atom_id res chain seq x y z
N MET A 1 36.28 26.31 7.32
CA MET A 1 35.47 25.43 6.49
C MET A 1 34.28 25.04 7.34
N ASN A 2 33.14 25.73 7.14
CA ASN A 2 31.91 25.39 7.86
C ASN A 2 31.24 24.22 7.11
N ASP A 3 31.26 23.07 7.76
CA ASP A 3 30.54 21.90 7.30
C ASP A 3 29.02 22.11 7.59
N THR A 4 28.33 22.69 6.63
CA THR A 4 26.87 22.78 6.65
C THR A 4 26.32 21.44 6.23
N THR A 5 26.35 20.48 7.12
CA THR A 5 25.59 19.24 6.98
C THR A 5 24.11 19.63 6.97
N THR A 6 23.57 19.79 5.76
CA THR A 6 22.14 19.99 5.57
C THR A 6 21.47 18.70 6.08
N SER A 7 20.96 18.73 7.30
CA SER A 7 20.13 17.65 7.81
C SER A 7 18.94 17.54 6.86
N ILE A 8 18.87 16.44 6.11
CA ILE A 8 17.67 16.10 5.35
C ILE A 8 16.58 15.93 6.39
N ILE A 9 15.70 16.93 6.46
CA ILE A 9 14.49 16.83 7.29
C ILE A 9 13.68 15.70 6.66
N ARG A 10 13.72 14.52 7.29
CA ARG A 10 12.83 13.44 6.90
C ARG A 10 11.45 13.81 7.43
N ASP A 11 10.53 14.03 6.52
CA ASP A 11 9.12 14.27 6.82
C ASP A 11 8.48 12.93 7.25
N GLU A 12 8.87 12.47 8.42
CA GLU A 12 8.31 11.25 9.00
C GLU A 12 7.14 11.62 9.91
N PRO A 13 5.98 10.96 9.78
CA PRO A 13 4.87 11.21 10.69
C PRO A 13 5.25 10.90 12.13
N VAL A 14 4.85 11.79 13.02
CA VAL A 14 5.03 11.56 14.46
C VAL A 14 4.08 10.47 14.91
N PRO A 15 4.56 9.36 15.51
CA PRO A 15 3.68 8.31 15.99
C PRO A 15 2.70 8.87 17.04
N THR A 16 1.42 8.61 16.83
CA THR A 16 0.42 8.87 17.87
C THR A 16 0.53 7.83 18.98
N PRO A 17 0.25 8.19 20.25
CA PRO A 17 0.13 7.20 21.31
C PRO A 17 -0.88 6.13 20.91
N ALA A 18 -0.60 4.87 21.24
CA ALA A 18 -1.51 3.77 20.98
C ALA A 18 -2.88 4.09 21.57
N ALA A 19 -3.92 4.06 20.72
CA ALA A 19 -5.27 4.25 21.16
C ALA A 19 -5.78 2.96 21.82
N ASP A 20 -6.65 3.07 22.84
CA ASP A 20 -7.30 1.92 23.49
C ASP A 20 -8.22 1.12 22.56
N LYS A 21 -8.53 1.67 21.36
CA LYS A 21 -9.35 1.04 20.34
C LYS A 21 -8.51 0.73 19.12
N VAL A 22 -8.50 -0.55 18.74
CA VAL A 22 -7.86 -1.05 17.52
C VAL A 22 -8.93 -1.14 16.43
N TYR A 23 -8.66 -0.49 15.31
CA TYR A 23 -9.50 -0.58 14.12
C TYR A 23 -9.15 -1.83 13.30
N GLY A 24 -10.10 -2.32 12.49
CA GLY A 24 -9.82 -3.45 11.57
C GLY A 24 -8.65 -3.17 10.62
N SER A 25 -8.46 -1.92 10.21
CA SER A 25 -7.31 -1.48 9.40
C SER A 25 -5.97 -1.60 10.14
N ASP A 26 -5.95 -1.40 11.46
CA ASP A 26 -4.74 -1.61 12.27
C ASP A 26 -4.33 -3.07 12.30
N ALA A 27 -5.31 -3.98 12.33
CA ALA A 27 -5.05 -5.41 12.25
C ALA A 27 -4.42 -5.80 10.90
N ILE A 28 -4.92 -5.23 9.79
CA ILE A 28 -4.34 -5.44 8.46
C ILE A 28 -2.91 -4.88 8.43
N ALA A 29 -2.69 -3.67 8.92
CA ALA A 29 -1.38 -3.06 8.98
C ALA A 29 -0.40 -3.89 9.82
N ALA A 30 -0.83 -4.40 10.98
CA ALA A 30 -0.05 -5.29 11.82
C ALA A 30 0.31 -6.60 11.10
N MET A 31 -0.62 -7.18 10.32
CA MET A 31 -0.36 -8.36 9.50
C MET A 31 0.70 -8.10 8.44
N LEU A 32 0.65 -6.95 7.75
CA LEU A 32 1.67 -6.57 6.75
C LEU A 32 3.06 -6.48 7.39
N ARG A 33 3.13 -5.94 8.62
CA ARG A 33 4.37 -5.93 9.41
C ARG A 33 4.84 -7.34 9.77
N ALA A 34 3.92 -8.19 10.20
CA ALA A 34 4.23 -9.57 10.58
C ALA A 34 4.72 -10.43 9.40
N LEU A 35 4.28 -10.09 8.17
CA LEU A 35 4.78 -10.70 6.92
C LEU A 35 6.17 -10.19 6.50
N ASP A 36 6.79 -9.31 7.28
CA ASP A 36 8.09 -8.70 6.99
C ASP A 36 8.16 -8.01 5.63
N LEU A 37 7.06 -7.39 5.22
CA LEU A 37 7.00 -6.61 4.00
C LEU A 37 7.65 -5.23 4.24
N PRO A 38 8.75 -4.89 3.57
CA PRO A 38 9.46 -3.63 3.85
C PRO A 38 8.72 -2.41 3.35
N TYR A 39 8.01 -2.56 2.23
CA TYR A 39 7.31 -1.48 1.54
C TYR A 39 5.91 -1.87 1.10
N ILE A 40 5.06 -0.85 1.01
CA ILE A 40 3.75 -0.94 0.34
C ILE A 40 3.63 0.21 -0.66
N ALA A 41 3.52 -0.12 -1.94
CA ALA A 41 3.26 0.84 -2.99
C ALA A 41 1.75 1.08 -3.10
N LEU A 42 1.33 2.33 -3.12
CA LEU A 42 -0.07 2.73 -3.06
C LEU A 42 -0.33 3.94 -3.95
N ASN A 43 -1.34 3.84 -4.82
CA ASN A 43 -1.97 5.01 -5.42
C ASN A 43 -3.06 5.52 -4.46
N PRO A 44 -2.95 6.75 -3.90
CA PRO A 44 -3.89 7.23 -2.89
C PRO A 44 -5.32 7.29 -3.40
N GLY A 45 -6.26 6.80 -2.60
CA GLY A 45 -7.67 6.83 -2.95
C GLY A 45 -8.58 6.43 -1.78
N ALA A 46 -9.88 6.63 -1.95
CA ALA A 46 -10.88 6.40 -0.91
C ALA A 46 -10.93 4.95 -0.43
N SER A 47 -10.56 3.99 -1.28
CA SER A 47 -10.54 2.55 -0.95
C SER A 47 -9.64 2.21 0.23
N TYR A 48 -8.60 2.99 0.47
CA TYR A 48 -7.57 2.66 1.47
C TYR A 48 -7.41 3.67 2.59
N ARG A 49 -8.40 4.54 2.81
CA ARG A 49 -8.31 5.56 3.86
C ARG A 49 -7.86 4.98 5.21
N GLY A 50 -8.58 3.95 5.69
CA GLY A 50 -8.27 3.33 6.96
C GLY A 50 -6.89 2.66 6.98
N LEU A 51 -6.54 1.91 5.94
CA LEU A 51 -5.23 1.26 5.86
C LEU A 51 -4.09 2.28 5.75
N HIS A 52 -4.27 3.33 4.93
CA HIS A 52 -3.33 4.44 4.83
C HIS A 52 -3.08 5.06 6.21
N ASP A 53 -4.15 5.43 6.92
CA ASP A 53 -4.05 6.04 8.25
C ASP A 53 -3.38 5.09 9.25
N SER A 54 -3.68 3.80 9.19
CA SER A 54 -3.05 2.81 10.06
C SER A 54 -1.56 2.63 9.78
N ILE A 55 -1.15 2.60 8.52
CA ILE A 55 0.28 2.51 8.16
C ILE A 55 1.02 3.75 8.65
N VAL A 56 0.46 4.94 8.46
CA VAL A 56 1.10 6.20 8.82
C VAL A 56 1.06 6.43 10.35
N ASN A 57 -0.13 6.34 10.96
CA ASN A 57 -0.30 6.76 12.35
C ASN A 57 -0.07 5.62 13.35
N TYR A 58 -0.62 4.42 13.08
CA TYR A 58 -0.47 3.27 13.98
C TYR A 58 0.90 2.62 13.84
N LEU A 59 1.43 2.46 12.62
CA LEU A 59 2.74 1.87 12.37
C LEU A 59 3.89 2.88 12.26
N GLY A 60 3.61 4.18 12.20
CA GLY A 60 4.61 5.23 12.08
C GLY A 60 5.32 5.26 10.72
N ASN A 61 4.69 4.73 9.68
CA ASN A 61 5.22 4.65 8.31
C ASN A 61 6.65 4.06 8.21
N ARG A 62 6.96 3.05 9.00
CA ARG A 62 8.31 2.46 9.06
C ARG A 62 8.38 1.07 8.44
N THR A 63 7.45 0.19 8.83
CA THR A 63 7.43 -1.20 8.35
C THR A 63 5.98 -1.68 8.33
N PRO A 64 5.38 -1.83 7.13
CA PRO A 64 5.90 -1.39 5.83
C PRO A 64 5.98 0.14 5.71
N GLN A 65 6.98 0.63 5.00
CA GLN A 65 7.02 2.04 4.59
C GLN A 65 6.16 2.23 3.34
N MET A 66 5.33 3.27 3.34
CA MET A 66 4.47 3.59 2.20
C MET A 66 5.25 4.32 1.12
N ILE A 67 5.07 3.88 -0.12
CA ILE A 67 5.56 4.53 -1.32
C ILE A 67 4.35 5.02 -2.10
N LEU A 68 4.23 6.34 -2.23
CA LEU A 68 3.15 6.95 -3.00
C LEU A 68 3.41 6.82 -4.50
N CYS A 69 2.41 6.30 -5.20
CA CYS A 69 2.42 6.13 -6.65
C CYS A 69 1.38 7.02 -7.28
N LEU A 70 1.60 7.40 -8.54
CA LEU A 70 0.67 8.22 -9.32
C LEU A 70 -0.37 7.37 -10.06
N HIS A 71 -0.19 6.04 -10.08
CA HIS A 71 -1.06 5.12 -10.78
C HIS A 71 -0.92 3.70 -10.21
N ASP A 72 -1.99 2.92 -10.25
CA ASP A 72 -1.99 1.55 -9.72
C ASP A 72 -1.05 0.61 -10.48
N GLU A 73 -0.92 0.80 -11.79
CA GLU A 73 0.07 0.10 -12.61
C GLU A 73 1.50 0.31 -12.12
N HIS A 74 1.83 1.55 -11.72
CA HIS A 74 3.14 1.86 -11.17
C HIS A 74 3.39 1.12 -9.85
N ALA A 75 2.36 0.99 -9.00
CA ALA A 75 2.50 0.31 -7.72
C ALA A 75 2.93 -1.15 -7.90
N VAL A 76 2.31 -1.88 -8.82
CA VAL A 76 2.68 -3.27 -9.11
C VAL A 76 4.02 -3.37 -9.83
N SER A 77 4.29 -2.46 -10.78
CA SER A 77 5.58 -2.44 -11.51
C SER A 77 6.76 -2.17 -10.58
N ILE A 78 6.59 -1.26 -9.61
CA ILE A 78 7.59 -0.99 -8.57
C ILE A 78 7.79 -2.23 -7.71
N ALA A 79 6.72 -2.89 -7.27
CA ALA A 79 6.81 -4.10 -6.47
C ALA A 79 7.51 -5.24 -7.21
N GLN A 80 7.21 -5.42 -8.50
CA GLN A 80 7.90 -6.38 -9.37
C GLN A 80 9.40 -6.05 -9.49
N GLY A 81 9.73 -4.79 -9.79
CA GLY A 81 11.13 -4.34 -9.92
C GLY A 81 11.90 -4.51 -8.62
N TYR A 82 11.28 -4.17 -7.50
CA TYR A 82 11.87 -4.37 -6.18
C TYR A 82 12.19 -5.85 -5.92
N ALA A 83 11.24 -6.74 -6.19
CA ALA A 83 11.44 -8.17 -5.96
C ALA A 83 12.55 -8.74 -6.87
N LYS A 84 12.63 -8.30 -8.12
CA LYS A 84 13.72 -8.70 -9.04
C LYS A 84 15.11 -8.23 -8.56
N ALA A 85 15.18 -7.05 -7.97
CA ALA A 85 16.43 -6.46 -7.55
C ALA A 85 16.90 -6.93 -6.16
N SER A 86 15.97 -7.24 -5.27
CA SER A 86 16.27 -7.53 -3.85
C SER A 86 16.03 -8.98 -3.44
N ASP A 87 15.40 -9.78 -4.30
CA ASP A 87 14.90 -11.13 -3.98
C ASP A 87 13.91 -11.14 -2.79
N ARG A 88 13.24 -10.02 -2.55
CA ARG A 88 12.27 -9.83 -1.48
C ARG A 88 10.95 -9.32 -2.03
N MET A 89 9.86 -9.80 -1.45
CA MET A 89 8.51 -9.35 -1.78
C MET A 89 8.20 -8.00 -1.13
N MET A 90 7.43 -7.14 -1.81
CA MET A 90 6.76 -6.00 -1.21
C MET A 90 5.28 -5.99 -1.58
N ALA A 91 4.49 -5.17 -0.88
CA ALA A 91 3.07 -5.02 -1.13
C ALA A 91 2.78 -3.96 -2.21
N ALA A 92 1.68 -4.17 -2.94
CA ALA A 92 1.02 -3.18 -3.77
C ALA A 92 -0.46 -3.12 -3.41
N ALA A 93 -0.96 -1.95 -3.04
CA ALA A 93 -2.37 -1.73 -2.74
C ALA A 93 -3.04 -1.01 -3.92
N LEU A 94 -4.03 -1.68 -4.50
CA LEU A 94 -4.70 -1.26 -5.72
C LEU A 94 -6.08 -0.72 -5.41
N HIS A 95 -6.39 0.43 -5.99
CA HIS A 95 -7.73 1.00 -5.90
C HIS A 95 -8.74 -0.02 -6.42
N SER A 96 -9.87 -0.15 -5.75
CA SER A 96 -10.99 -1.04 -6.08
C SER A 96 -10.98 -1.63 -7.53
N ASN A 97 -12.06 -1.76 -8.22
CA ASN A 97 -12.08 -2.36 -9.57
C ASN A 97 -11.16 -1.67 -10.57
N VAL A 98 -11.17 -0.33 -10.57
CA VAL A 98 -10.40 0.45 -11.55
C VAL A 98 -8.90 0.24 -11.37
N GLY A 99 -8.42 0.22 -10.13
CA GLY A 99 -7.00 -0.03 -9.86
C GLY A 99 -6.55 -1.42 -10.28
N LEU A 100 -7.36 -2.43 -9.99
CA LEU A 100 -7.07 -3.80 -10.40
C LEU A 100 -7.06 -3.94 -11.94
N MET A 101 -8.02 -3.32 -12.63
CA MET A 101 -8.07 -3.32 -14.09
C MET A 101 -6.84 -2.62 -14.69
N HIS A 102 -6.44 -1.47 -14.16
CA HIS A 102 -5.25 -0.76 -14.60
C HIS A 102 -3.95 -1.54 -14.33
N ALA A 103 -3.89 -2.29 -13.24
CA ALA A 103 -2.74 -3.08 -12.86
C ALA A 103 -2.68 -4.48 -13.53
N THR A 104 -3.62 -4.83 -14.39
CA THR A 104 -3.71 -6.17 -14.99
C THR A 104 -2.43 -6.55 -15.73
N MET A 105 -1.86 -5.65 -16.52
CA MET A 105 -0.63 -5.96 -17.29
C MET A 105 0.59 -6.17 -16.39
N PRO A 106 0.93 -5.32 -15.43
CA PRO A 106 2.06 -5.59 -14.56
C PRO A 106 1.83 -6.80 -13.64
N ILE A 107 0.58 -7.12 -13.27
CA ILE A 107 0.27 -8.39 -12.58
C ILE A 107 0.61 -9.58 -13.50
N PHE A 108 0.18 -9.52 -14.75
CA PHE A 108 0.50 -10.57 -15.73
C PHE A 108 2.02 -10.68 -15.96
N ASN A 109 2.73 -9.57 -16.06
CA ASN A 109 4.18 -9.55 -16.19
C ASN A 109 4.86 -10.20 -14.97
N SER A 110 4.40 -9.86 -13.75
CA SER A 110 4.92 -10.44 -12.52
C SER A 110 4.70 -11.96 -12.48
N TRP A 111 3.56 -12.43 -12.96
CA TRP A 111 3.25 -13.84 -13.06
C TRP A 111 4.13 -14.55 -14.09
N CYS A 112 4.32 -13.98 -15.29
CA CYS A 112 5.20 -14.53 -16.32
C CYS A 112 6.65 -14.63 -15.84
N ASP A 113 7.12 -13.60 -15.15
CA ASP A 113 8.47 -13.52 -14.59
C ASP A 113 8.66 -14.34 -13.31
N ARG A 114 7.56 -14.90 -12.76
CA ARG A 114 7.54 -15.60 -11.46
C ARG A 114 8.08 -14.73 -10.33
N THR A 115 7.76 -13.46 -10.37
CA THR A 115 8.23 -12.47 -9.39
C THR A 115 7.18 -12.31 -8.29
N PRO A 116 7.51 -12.48 -7.00
CA PRO A 116 6.54 -12.39 -5.92
C PRO A 116 6.12 -10.94 -5.67
N VAL A 117 4.82 -10.67 -5.69
CA VAL A 117 4.21 -9.39 -5.33
C VAL A 117 3.01 -9.68 -4.43
N PHE A 118 2.91 -8.99 -3.29
CA PHE A 118 1.74 -9.10 -2.41
C PHE A 118 0.71 -8.04 -2.80
N ILE A 119 -0.41 -8.47 -3.38
CA ILE A 119 -1.43 -7.55 -3.89
C ILE A 119 -2.58 -7.45 -2.91
N ILE A 120 -2.96 -6.21 -2.58
CA ILE A 120 -4.15 -5.89 -1.80
C ILE A 120 -5.14 -5.20 -2.74
N GLY A 121 -6.30 -5.82 -2.93
CA GLY A 121 -7.43 -5.24 -3.64
C GLY A 121 -8.50 -4.74 -2.68
N ALA A 122 -9.35 -3.84 -3.14
CA ALA A 122 -10.52 -3.38 -2.43
C ALA A 122 -11.79 -3.66 -3.24
N THR A 123 -12.91 -3.78 -2.58
CA THR A 123 -14.22 -3.93 -3.22
C THR A 123 -15.23 -2.97 -2.60
N GLY A 124 -16.28 -2.66 -3.34
CA GLY A 124 -17.45 -1.97 -2.82
C GLY A 124 -18.31 -2.87 -1.91
N ALA A 125 -19.49 -2.39 -1.55
CA ALA A 125 -20.42 -3.14 -0.70
C ALA A 125 -20.87 -4.45 -1.37
N TRP A 126 -20.82 -5.56 -0.65
CA TRP A 126 -21.28 -6.88 -1.12
C TRP A 126 -22.79 -6.97 -1.28
N ASP A 127 -23.53 -6.29 -0.41
CA ASP A 127 -24.98 -6.29 -0.44
C ASP A 127 -25.48 -5.47 -1.63
N ALA A 128 -26.04 -6.16 -2.62
CA ALA A 128 -26.54 -5.53 -3.84
C ALA A 128 -27.62 -4.47 -3.58
N ALA A 129 -28.40 -4.60 -2.51
CA ALA A 129 -29.42 -3.62 -2.11
C ALA A 129 -28.81 -2.32 -1.55
N LYS A 130 -27.59 -2.39 -1.04
CA LYS A 130 -26.85 -1.26 -0.47
C LYS A 130 -25.82 -0.67 -1.42
N ARG A 131 -25.58 -1.30 -2.56
CA ARG A 131 -24.65 -0.79 -3.56
C ARG A 131 -25.15 0.53 -4.13
N ARG A 132 -24.21 1.42 -4.34
CA ARG A 132 -24.44 2.64 -5.10
C ARG A 132 -23.61 2.58 -6.37
N PRO A 133 -24.05 3.17 -7.48
CA PRO A 133 -23.31 3.17 -8.73
C PRO A 133 -22.12 4.15 -8.63
N TRP A 134 -21.02 3.67 -8.05
CA TRP A 134 -19.74 4.39 -7.94
C TRP A 134 -18.69 3.65 -8.74
N ILE A 135 -17.50 4.24 -8.85
CA ILE A 135 -16.33 3.61 -9.50
C ILE A 135 -15.95 2.27 -8.86
N GLU A 136 -16.41 2.01 -7.65
CA GLU A 136 -16.19 0.77 -6.91
C GLU A 136 -17.31 -0.26 -7.13
N TRP A 137 -18.19 0.02 -8.06
CA TRP A 137 -19.31 -0.87 -8.34
C TRP A 137 -18.85 -2.05 -9.20
N ILE A 138 -19.11 -3.23 -8.69
CA ILE A 138 -18.87 -4.51 -9.36
C ILE A 138 -20.20 -5.07 -9.82
#